data_fb501a6a67d70f1bd52c25b7117645a4
#
_entry.id   fb501a6a67d70f1bd52c25b7117645a4
#
_cell.length_a   1.000
_cell.length_b   1.000
_cell.length_c   1.000
_cell.angle_alpha   90.00
_cell.angle_beta   90.00
_cell.angle_gamma   90.00
#
_symmetry.space_group_name_H-M   'P 1'
#
loop_
_entity.id
_entity.type
_entity.pdbx_description
1 polymer ?
#
loop_
_entity_poly.entity_id
_entity_poly.type
_entity_poly.pdbx_seq_one_letter_code
_entity_poly.pdbx_strand_id
1 'polypeptide(L)'
;MEGKMNALLKTAAEPDAMEYVEDFDIPQIKDDEVLMEIKAVGICGTDHSLYRWNPAIANSYHIQYPAIFGHEFSGVIAEVGKNAPANLKVGQRVTANPVLFDNTCEYCDRGEVNICDNRPFYGTDLPGAFAKYMAIRATNIIPMPDDVTFTQGALLEPLCVAMNAVERVNPQIGETAVVIGPGAIGLLMVALLKQARGIRKVIVTGLDADAKRFKVAEQLGAITVNGSECDVVEKVKELTGGKGPECIFDAAGHWTVSEQAVQMVAKGGRIGITGLPAKPSSIPMTDIAMRQISIIGNRAYERKHWRQALSLLANGLDISMISNMVIPLKDWRKGM
;
A
#
# COMPACT_ATOMS: atom_id res chain seq x y z
N MET A 1 21.16 -8.16 20.62
CA MET A 1 21.31 -9.59 20.21
C MET A 1 22.45 -9.70 19.21
N GLU A 2 23.40 -10.63 19.39
CA GLU A 2 24.49 -10.85 18.43
C GLU A 2 24.23 -12.15 17.65
N GLY A 3 24.79 -12.22 16.42
CA GLY A 3 24.66 -13.41 15.57
C GLY A 3 24.41 -13.08 14.10
N LYS A 4 24.07 -14.12 13.33
CA LYS A 4 23.79 -14.04 11.90
C LYS A 4 22.31 -14.31 11.64
N MET A 5 21.82 -13.77 10.53
CA MET A 5 20.44 -13.92 10.08
C MET A 5 20.36 -14.09 8.57
N ASN A 6 19.24 -14.59 8.10
CA ASN A 6 18.90 -14.55 6.69
C ASN A 6 18.35 -13.17 6.29
N ALA A 7 18.73 -12.72 5.09
CA ALA A 7 18.28 -11.49 4.50
C ALA A 7 18.23 -11.59 2.97
N LEU A 8 17.40 -10.77 2.35
CA LEU A 8 17.36 -10.55 0.91
C LEU A 8 17.93 -9.17 0.61
N LEU A 9 19.08 -9.15 -0.04
CA LEU A 9 19.86 -7.94 -0.28
C LEU A 9 19.67 -7.45 -1.72
N LYS A 10 19.42 -6.17 -1.92
CA LYS A 10 19.67 -5.47 -3.19
C LYS A 10 21.12 -5.02 -3.19
N THR A 11 21.93 -5.60 -4.06
CA THR A 11 23.40 -5.45 -4.05
C THR A 11 23.89 -4.29 -4.91
N ALA A 12 23.14 -3.87 -5.91
CA ALA A 12 23.51 -2.79 -6.83
C ALA A 12 22.29 -2.07 -7.44
N ALA A 13 22.56 -0.89 -8.01
CA ALA A 13 21.60 -0.02 -8.72
C ALA A 13 21.31 -0.52 -10.15
N GLU A 14 20.96 -1.79 -10.30
CA GLU A 14 20.71 -2.42 -11.61
C GLU A 14 19.60 -3.48 -11.52
N PRO A 15 18.95 -3.86 -12.64
CA PRO A 15 17.95 -4.91 -12.64
C PRO A 15 18.47 -6.23 -12.04
N ASP A 16 17.59 -6.97 -11.40
CA ASP A 16 17.81 -8.34 -10.90
C ASP A 16 18.99 -8.52 -9.91
N ALA A 17 19.64 -7.42 -9.48
CA ALA A 17 20.74 -7.45 -8.49
C ALA A 17 20.20 -7.69 -7.08
N MET A 18 19.60 -8.86 -6.84
CA MET A 18 19.13 -9.29 -5.52
C MET A 18 19.67 -10.66 -5.15
N GLU A 19 20.12 -10.79 -3.90
CA GLU A 19 20.75 -12.00 -3.37
C GLU A 19 20.16 -12.36 -2.01
N TYR A 20 19.80 -13.64 -1.83
CA TYR A 20 19.43 -14.19 -0.53
C TYR A 20 20.68 -14.71 0.17
N VAL A 21 20.92 -14.25 1.38
CA VAL A 21 22.06 -14.64 2.23
C VAL A 21 21.57 -15.20 3.56
N GLU A 22 22.36 -16.07 4.21
CA GLU A 22 22.03 -16.66 5.50
C GLU A 22 22.98 -16.20 6.63
N ASP A 23 23.99 -15.42 6.31
CA ASP A 23 25.06 -15.00 7.21
C ASP A 23 25.16 -13.48 7.38
N PHE A 24 24.09 -12.73 7.11
CA PHE A 24 24.05 -11.30 7.36
C PHE A 24 24.05 -10.99 8.86
N ASP A 25 24.70 -9.91 9.26
CA ASP A 25 24.76 -9.53 10.69
C ASP A 25 23.40 -9.09 11.21
N ILE A 26 22.98 -9.56 12.40
CA ILE A 26 21.81 -9.04 13.09
C ILE A 26 22.11 -7.58 13.48
N PRO A 27 21.21 -6.61 13.10
CA PRO A 27 21.44 -5.22 13.40
C PRO A 27 21.46 -4.97 14.92
N GLN A 28 22.40 -4.15 15.37
CA GLN A 28 22.43 -3.67 16.75
C GLN A 28 21.44 -2.50 16.87
N ILE A 29 20.59 -2.55 17.87
CA ILE A 29 19.62 -1.49 18.12
C ILE A 29 20.25 -0.31 18.86
N LYS A 30 19.77 0.90 18.59
CA LYS A 30 20.03 2.10 19.38
C LYS A 30 19.13 2.13 20.61
N ASP A 31 19.42 3.05 21.51
CA ASP A 31 18.66 3.22 22.74
C ASP A 31 17.16 3.49 22.55
N ASP A 32 16.79 4.15 21.45
CA ASP A 32 15.42 4.52 21.08
C ASP A 32 14.79 3.60 20.02
N GLU A 33 15.42 2.43 19.77
CA GLU A 33 14.95 1.44 18.80
C GLU A 33 14.49 0.14 19.49
N VAL A 34 13.81 -0.68 18.72
CA VAL A 34 13.54 -2.09 19.04
C VAL A 34 14.10 -2.98 17.94
N LEU A 35 14.50 -4.20 18.31
CA LEU A 35 14.74 -5.27 17.34
C LEU A 35 13.44 -6.05 17.16
N MET A 36 12.97 -6.12 15.95
CA MET A 36 11.76 -6.84 15.58
C MET A 36 12.12 -8.12 14.83
N GLU A 37 11.64 -9.26 15.31
CA GLU A 37 11.67 -10.52 14.55
C GLU A 37 10.50 -10.52 13.58
N ILE A 38 10.79 -10.49 12.28
CA ILE A 38 9.78 -10.43 11.22
C ILE A 38 9.11 -11.79 11.06
N LYS A 39 7.78 -11.81 11.08
CA LYS A 39 6.94 -13.01 10.89
C LYS A 39 6.22 -13.02 9.55
N ALA A 40 5.89 -11.84 9.03
CA ALA A 40 5.33 -11.67 7.68
C ALA A 40 5.80 -10.34 7.09
N VAL A 41 6.07 -10.34 5.80
CA VAL A 41 6.39 -9.13 5.02
C VAL A 41 5.69 -9.22 3.66
N GLY A 42 5.01 -8.14 3.25
CA GLY A 42 4.38 -7.99 1.95
C GLY A 42 5.38 -7.56 0.87
N ILE A 43 5.06 -7.85 -0.37
CA ILE A 43 5.79 -7.36 -1.54
C ILE A 43 4.95 -6.26 -2.19
N CYS A 44 5.43 -5.03 -2.10
CA CYS A 44 4.81 -3.87 -2.72
C CYS A 44 5.17 -3.75 -4.21
N GLY A 45 4.34 -3.05 -4.98
CA GLY A 45 4.70 -2.62 -6.33
C GLY A 45 5.98 -1.78 -6.39
N THR A 46 6.30 -1.06 -5.32
CA THR A 46 7.57 -0.33 -5.16
C THR A 46 8.77 -1.29 -5.11
N ASP A 47 8.68 -2.38 -4.33
CA ASP A 47 9.75 -3.39 -4.25
C ASP A 47 10.01 -4.04 -5.61
N HIS A 48 8.94 -4.37 -6.33
CA HIS A 48 9.03 -4.90 -7.69
C HIS A 48 9.66 -3.89 -8.67
N SER A 49 9.31 -2.60 -8.56
CA SER A 49 9.90 -1.54 -9.37
C SER A 49 11.40 -1.35 -9.08
N LEU A 50 11.79 -1.45 -7.80
CA LEU A 50 13.19 -1.36 -7.37
C LEU A 50 13.98 -2.63 -7.73
N TYR A 51 13.34 -3.81 -7.70
CA TYR A 51 13.93 -5.05 -8.20
C TYR A 51 14.31 -4.94 -9.67
N ARG A 52 13.39 -4.44 -10.50
CA ARG A 52 13.60 -4.20 -11.94
C ARG A 52 14.38 -2.94 -12.26
N TRP A 53 14.74 -2.20 -11.23
CA TRP A 53 15.44 -0.92 -11.33
C TRP A 53 14.74 0.09 -12.24
N ASN A 54 13.52 0.47 -11.88
CA ASN A 54 12.83 1.59 -12.53
C ASN A 54 13.39 2.93 -12.05
N PRO A 55 14.13 3.71 -12.89
CA PRO A 55 14.75 4.96 -12.44
C PRO A 55 13.75 6.00 -11.92
N ALA A 56 12.52 6.04 -12.47
CA ALA A 56 11.50 6.98 -12.03
C ALA A 56 11.07 6.76 -10.56
N ILE A 57 11.16 5.54 -10.08
CA ILE A 57 10.88 5.19 -8.68
C ILE A 57 12.15 5.24 -7.86
N ALA A 58 13.26 4.65 -8.35
CA ALA A 58 14.52 4.56 -7.62
C ALA A 58 15.08 5.93 -7.23
N ASN A 59 15.00 6.92 -8.12
CA ASN A 59 15.46 8.29 -7.88
C ASN A 59 14.63 9.06 -6.83
N SER A 60 13.51 8.50 -6.38
CA SER A 60 12.70 9.08 -5.29
C SER A 60 13.21 8.70 -3.90
N TYR A 61 14.23 7.85 -3.80
CA TYR A 61 14.77 7.33 -2.55
C TYR A 61 16.30 7.46 -2.49
N HIS A 62 16.84 7.48 -1.27
CA HIS A 62 18.29 7.53 -1.01
C HIS A 62 18.83 6.14 -0.65
N ILE A 63 18.80 5.21 -1.62
CA ILE A 63 19.18 3.81 -1.41
C ILE A 63 20.69 3.66 -1.23
N GLN A 64 21.10 3.04 -0.12
CA GLN A 64 22.50 2.68 0.14
C GLN A 64 22.68 1.17 -0.03
N TYR A 65 23.65 0.74 -0.83
CA TYR A 65 23.91 -0.67 -1.14
C TYR A 65 24.98 -1.28 -0.22
N PRO A 66 24.83 -2.57 0.19
CA PRO A 66 23.67 -3.41 -0.03
C PRO A 66 22.45 -2.94 0.79
N ALA A 67 21.27 -2.96 0.18
CA ALA A 67 20.02 -2.53 0.80
C ALA A 67 19.11 -3.72 1.12
N ILE A 68 18.39 -3.67 2.24
CA ILE A 68 17.29 -4.59 2.55
C ILE A 68 16.00 -3.85 2.30
N PHE A 69 15.17 -4.35 1.35
CA PHE A 69 13.86 -3.79 1.06
C PHE A 69 12.75 -4.38 1.96
N GLY A 70 11.49 -4.09 1.65
CA GLY A 70 10.31 -4.55 2.37
C GLY A 70 9.86 -3.57 3.45
N HIS A 71 8.65 -3.04 3.29
CA HIS A 71 8.08 -2.00 4.16
C HIS A 71 6.66 -2.31 4.65
N GLU A 72 6.09 -3.42 4.24
CA GLU A 72 4.78 -3.93 4.64
C GLU A 72 4.98 -5.14 5.56
N PHE A 73 5.09 -4.97 6.89
CA PHE A 73 5.55 -6.05 7.75
C PHE A 73 4.86 -6.14 9.10
N SER A 74 4.97 -7.30 9.71
CA SER A 74 4.56 -7.57 11.09
C SER A 74 5.47 -8.62 11.74
N GLY A 75 5.50 -8.64 13.06
CA GLY A 75 6.35 -9.57 13.79
C GLY A 75 6.21 -9.46 15.31
N VAL A 76 7.31 -9.81 15.98
CA VAL A 76 7.40 -9.84 17.43
C VAL A 76 8.62 -9.06 17.89
N ILE A 77 8.50 -8.30 18.98
CA ILE A 77 9.65 -7.60 19.57
C ILE A 77 10.62 -8.63 20.16
N ALA A 78 11.86 -8.63 19.68
CA ALA A 78 12.94 -9.50 20.15
C ALA A 78 13.85 -8.80 21.17
N GLU A 79 14.04 -7.47 21.06
CA GLU A 79 14.84 -6.66 21.98
C GLU A 79 14.29 -5.24 22.05
N VAL A 80 14.42 -4.60 23.21
CA VAL A 80 13.90 -3.24 23.46
C VAL A 80 15.04 -2.35 23.95
N GLY A 81 15.27 -1.23 23.26
CA GLY A 81 16.25 -0.24 23.67
C GLY A 81 15.89 0.47 24.98
N LYS A 82 16.87 0.94 25.71
CA LYS A 82 16.69 1.47 27.08
C LYS A 82 15.84 2.73 27.16
N ASN A 83 15.75 3.51 26.06
CA ASN A 83 14.95 4.74 25.95
C ASN A 83 13.63 4.54 25.18
N ALA A 84 13.26 3.29 24.88
CA ALA A 84 12.00 2.96 24.22
C ALA A 84 10.81 3.19 25.17
N PRO A 85 9.60 3.46 24.65
CA PRO A 85 8.39 3.56 25.46
C PRO A 85 8.18 2.38 26.40
N ALA A 86 7.87 2.63 27.68
CA ALA A 86 7.78 1.59 28.74
C ALA A 86 6.69 0.54 28.53
N ASN A 87 5.75 0.79 27.63
CA ASN A 87 4.68 -0.16 27.27
C ASN A 87 5.12 -1.20 26.23
N LEU A 88 6.31 -1.06 25.63
CA LEU A 88 6.84 -2.05 24.69
C LEU A 88 7.60 -3.17 25.45
N LYS A 89 7.34 -4.42 25.08
CA LYS A 89 7.90 -5.59 25.75
C LYS A 89 8.37 -6.64 24.75
N VAL A 90 9.45 -7.34 25.09
CA VAL A 90 9.89 -8.55 24.37
C VAL A 90 8.74 -9.56 24.32
N GLY A 91 8.55 -10.20 23.15
CA GLY A 91 7.47 -11.13 22.89
C GLY A 91 6.16 -10.47 22.43
N GLN A 92 6.04 -9.15 22.46
CA GLN A 92 4.86 -8.43 22.02
C GLN A 92 4.67 -8.51 20.51
N ARG A 93 3.45 -8.82 20.06
CA ARG A 93 3.06 -8.83 18.64
C ARG A 93 2.87 -7.41 18.14
N VAL A 94 3.52 -7.07 17.04
CA VAL A 94 3.56 -5.70 16.52
C VAL A 94 3.60 -5.65 15.00
N THR A 95 3.14 -4.55 14.45
CA THR A 95 3.55 -3.99 13.17
C THR A 95 4.23 -2.65 13.43
N ALA A 96 4.62 -1.93 12.42
CA ALA A 96 5.16 -0.59 12.59
C ALA A 96 4.91 0.29 11.37
N ASN A 97 4.84 1.60 11.62
CA ASN A 97 4.85 2.58 10.55
C ASN A 97 6.28 2.67 9.96
N PRO A 98 6.50 2.31 8.69
CA PRO A 98 7.83 2.35 8.08
C PRO A 98 8.32 3.77 7.77
N VAL A 99 7.50 4.80 7.94
CA VAL A 99 7.86 6.19 7.63
C VAL A 99 8.36 6.91 8.86
N LEU A 100 9.51 7.56 8.74
CA LEU A 100 9.97 8.58 9.68
C LEU A 100 9.52 9.97 9.21
N PHE A 101 9.24 10.86 10.16
CA PHE A 101 8.87 12.24 9.87
C PHE A 101 9.82 13.16 10.63
N ASP A 102 10.14 14.33 10.07
CA ASP A 102 10.98 15.30 10.77
C ASP A 102 10.27 15.98 11.95
N ASN A 103 8.94 16.05 11.93
CA ASN A 103 8.07 16.72 12.90
C ASN A 103 8.36 18.24 13.05
N THR A 104 8.97 18.86 12.03
CA THR A 104 9.40 20.27 12.07
C THR A 104 8.86 21.09 10.91
N CYS A 105 8.40 20.46 9.83
CA CYS A 105 7.83 21.16 8.68
C CYS A 105 6.35 21.50 8.89
N GLU A 106 5.84 22.47 8.14
CA GLU A 106 4.44 22.91 8.21
C GLU A 106 3.42 21.78 7.95
N TYR A 107 3.77 20.79 7.13
CA TYR A 107 2.91 19.63 6.88
C TYR A 107 2.77 18.74 8.11
N CYS A 108 3.87 18.56 8.86
CA CYS A 108 3.84 17.83 10.13
C CYS A 108 2.99 18.54 11.17
N ASP A 109 3.06 19.88 11.25
CA ASP A 109 2.26 20.69 12.17
C ASP A 109 0.75 20.56 11.89
N ARG A 110 0.35 20.42 10.62
CA ARG A 110 -1.04 20.17 10.22
C ARG A 110 -1.48 18.71 10.34
N GLY A 111 -0.58 17.81 10.72
CA GLY A 111 -0.85 16.36 10.77
C GLY A 111 -0.74 15.63 9.41
N GLU A 112 -0.42 16.35 8.34
CA GLU A 112 -0.25 15.83 6.96
C GLU A 112 1.13 15.20 6.76
N VAL A 113 1.52 14.33 7.68
CA VAL A 113 2.86 13.70 7.73
C VAL A 113 3.22 12.88 6.49
N ASN A 114 2.22 12.44 5.74
CA ASN A 114 2.37 11.73 4.48
C ASN A 114 3.01 12.54 3.36
N ILE A 115 3.01 13.87 3.48
CA ILE A 115 3.66 14.82 2.57
C ILE A 115 4.75 15.64 3.25
N CYS A 116 5.30 15.16 4.38
CA CYS A 116 6.46 15.75 5.06
C CYS A 116 7.64 15.89 4.09
N ASP A 117 8.36 17.02 4.18
CA ASP A 117 9.50 17.34 3.31
C ASP A 117 10.69 16.38 3.51
N ASN A 118 10.91 15.96 4.75
CA ASN A 118 11.98 15.01 5.10
C ASN A 118 11.35 13.74 5.69
N ARG A 119 11.22 12.71 4.86
CA ARG A 119 10.45 11.51 5.14
C ARG A 119 11.22 10.23 4.79
N PRO A 120 12.32 9.91 5.49
CA PRO A 120 13.03 8.66 5.28
C PRO A 120 12.11 7.44 5.50
N PHE A 121 12.33 6.39 4.72
CA PHE A 121 11.43 5.27 4.63
C PHE A 121 12.18 3.95 4.83
N TYR A 122 11.76 3.17 5.83
CA TYR A 122 12.29 1.82 6.05
C TYR A 122 11.91 0.91 4.88
N GLY A 123 12.87 0.16 4.39
CA GLY A 123 12.71 -0.68 3.19
C GLY A 123 13.08 0.01 1.89
N THR A 124 13.57 1.26 1.95
CA THR A 124 14.17 1.98 0.82
C THR A 124 15.37 2.82 1.27
N ASP A 125 15.15 3.95 1.97
CA ASP A 125 16.22 4.81 2.49
C ASP A 125 16.95 4.19 3.69
N LEU A 126 16.23 3.35 4.44
CA LEU A 126 16.70 2.64 5.62
C LEU A 126 16.47 1.14 5.45
N PRO A 127 17.23 0.27 6.14
CA PRO A 127 17.02 -1.18 6.07
C PRO A 127 15.59 -1.60 6.39
N GLY A 128 15.03 -2.49 5.56
CA GLY A 128 13.65 -2.96 5.66
C GLY A 128 13.51 -4.37 6.22
N ALA A 129 12.36 -4.97 5.93
CA ALA A 129 11.88 -6.20 6.54
C ALA A 129 12.09 -7.48 5.70
N PHE A 130 12.74 -7.42 4.53
CA PHE A 130 13.13 -8.65 3.81
C PHE A 130 14.34 -9.32 4.50
N ALA A 131 14.22 -9.51 5.82
CA ALA A 131 15.20 -10.14 6.69
C ALA A 131 14.50 -10.78 7.89
N LYS A 132 15.22 -11.65 8.62
CA LYS A 132 14.68 -12.25 9.84
C LYS A 132 14.48 -11.23 10.95
N TYR A 133 15.39 -10.26 11.08
CA TYR A 133 15.32 -9.21 12.08
C TYR A 133 15.49 -7.83 11.44
N MET A 134 14.84 -6.84 12.04
CA MET A 134 14.88 -5.45 11.63
C MET A 134 14.98 -4.54 12.86
N ALA A 135 15.93 -3.61 12.87
CA ALA A 135 15.96 -2.53 13.84
C ALA A 135 15.07 -1.38 13.38
N ILE A 136 14.20 -0.91 14.26
CA ILE A 136 13.25 0.16 13.93
C ILE A 136 13.04 1.07 15.14
N ARG A 137 12.78 2.36 14.90
CA ARG A 137 12.49 3.33 15.94
C ARG A 137 11.29 2.90 16.77
N ALA A 138 11.44 2.85 18.08
CA ALA A 138 10.43 2.37 19.02
C ALA A 138 9.10 3.14 18.96
N THR A 139 9.15 4.45 18.63
CA THR A 139 7.94 5.30 18.47
C THR A 139 7.12 4.97 17.24
N ASN A 140 7.67 4.19 16.30
CA ASN A 140 6.97 3.75 15.10
C ASN A 140 6.20 2.43 15.31
N ILE A 141 6.46 1.74 16.42
CA ILE A 141 5.86 0.45 16.75
C ILE A 141 4.36 0.61 17.05
N ILE A 142 3.59 -0.31 16.52
CA ILE A 142 2.14 -0.37 16.66
C ILE A 142 1.78 -1.77 17.19
N PRO A 143 1.33 -1.87 18.46
CA PRO A 143 0.87 -3.14 19.01
C PRO A 143 -0.28 -3.73 18.21
N MET A 144 -0.21 -5.03 17.95
CA MET A 144 -1.25 -5.78 17.26
C MET A 144 -2.09 -6.58 18.27
N PRO A 145 -3.44 -6.56 18.14
CA PRO A 145 -4.32 -7.48 18.86
C PRO A 145 -4.01 -8.95 18.56
N ASP A 146 -4.35 -9.85 19.47
CA ASP A 146 -4.06 -11.29 19.34
C ASP A 146 -4.84 -11.96 18.21
N ASP A 147 -6.01 -11.45 17.87
CA ASP A 147 -6.89 -11.91 16.80
C ASP A 147 -6.45 -11.45 15.40
N VAL A 148 -5.56 -10.48 15.29
CA VAL A 148 -4.97 -10.05 14.01
C VAL A 148 -3.77 -10.94 13.68
N THR A 149 -3.83 -11.68 12.58
CA THR A 149 -2.73 -12.55 12.13
C THR A 149 -1.52 -11.72 11.65
N PHE A 150 -0.32 -12.32 11.62
CA PHE A 150 0.86 -11.61 11.08
C PHE A 150 0.69 -11.25 9.61
N THR A 151 0.03 -12.06 8.80
CA THR A 151 -0.27 -11.73 7.40
C THR A 151 -1.18 -10.50 7.29
N GLN A 152 -2.23 -10.41 8.11
CA GLN A 152 -3.07 -9.21 8.19
C GLN A 152 -2.28 -8.01 8.71
N GLY A 153 -1.39 -8.22 9.69
CA GLY A 153 -0.50 -7.19 10.21
C GLY A 153 0.45 -6.61 9.15
N ALA A 154 0.94 -7.43 8.24
CA ALA A 154 1.72 -6.97 7.08
C ALA A 154 0.87 -6.16 6.08
N LEU A 155 -0.42 -6.49 5.93
CA LEU A 155 -1.35 -5.75 5.07
C LEU A 155 -1.82 -4.41 5.66
N LEU A 156 -1.48 -4.08 6.92
CA LEU A 156 -1.91 -2.81 7.55
C LEU A 156 -1.32 -1.59 6.84
N GLU A 157 -0.07 -1.66 6.40
CA GLU A 157 0.56 -0.56 5.65
C GLU A 157 -0.23 -0.24 4.37
N PRO A 158 -0.41 -1.18 3.41
CA PRO A 158 -1.19 -0.89 2.21
C PRO A 158 -2.68 -0.63 2.50
N LEU A 159 -3.26 -1.17 3.57
CA LEU A 159 -4.61 -0.82 4.00
C LEU A 159 -4.70 0.66 4.38
N CYS A 160 -3.71 1.22 5.09
CA CYS A 160 -3.65 2.64 5.40
C CYS A 160 -3.58 3.50 4.12
N VAL A 161 -2.85 3.07 3.09
CA VAL A 161 -2.81 3.75 1.78
C VAL A 161 -4.20 3.76 1.13
N ALA A 162 -4.89 2.62 1.11
CA ALA A 162 -6.24 2.51 0.56
C ALA A 162 -7.24 3.35 1.37
N MET A 163 -7.12 3.39 2.70
CA MET A 163 -7.96 4.22 3.57
C MET A 163 -7.80 5.70 3.28
N ASN A 164 -6.57 6.18 3.14
CA ASN A 164 -6.30 7.57 2.78
C ASN A 164 -6.94 7.93 1.44
N ALA A 165 -6.82 7.08 0.43
CA ALA A 165 -7.45 7.30 -0.88
C ALA A 165 -8.98 7.38 -0.78
N VAL A 166 -9.60 6.43 -0.07
CA VAL A 166 -11.05 6.40 0.13
C VAL A 166 -11.52 7.62 0.93
N GLU A 167 -10.79 8.03 1.96
CA GLU A 167 -11.12 9.22 2.74
C GLU A 167 -11.02 10.50 1.92
N ARG A 168 -9.97 10.68 1.11
CA ARG A 168 -9.77 11.86 0.27
C ARG A 168 -10.80 12.01 -0.84
N VAL A 169 -11.18 10.91 -1.49
CA VAL A 169 -12.25 10.90 -2.51
C VAL A 169 -13.62 11.05 -1.87
N ASN A 170 -13.78 10.57 -0.63
CA ASN A 170 -14.98 10.69 0.19
C ASN A 170 -16.27 10.23 -0.50
N PRO A 171 -16.36 8.95 -0.89
CA PRO A 171 -17.57 8.41 -1.51
C PRO A 171 -18.77 8.48 -0.55
N GLN A 172 -19.92 8.91 -1.06
CA GLN A 172 -21.15 9.11 -0.29
C GLN A 172 -22.09 7.91 -0.41
N ILE A 173 -22.97 7.74 0.56
CA ILE A 173 -24.02 6.70 0.53
C ILE A 173 -24.89 6.89 -0.73
N GLY A 174 -25.09 5.79 -1.47
CA GLY A 174 -25.88 5.77 -2.71
C GLY A 174 -25.06 6.00 -3.99
N GLU A 175 -23.81 6.43 -3.87
CA GLU A 175 -22.92 6.58 -5.02
C GLU A 175 -22.41 5.22 -5.55
N THR A 176 -22.00 5.22 -6.80
CA THR A 176 -21.27 4.13 -7.46
C THR A 176 -19.79 4.45 -7.49
N ALA A 177 -18.95 3.49 -7.15
CA ALA A 177 -17.51 3.60 -7.22
C ALA A 177 -16.94 2.66 -8.28
N VAL A 178 -15.89 3.13 -8.98
CA VAL A 178 -15.05 2.30 -9.86
C VAL A 178 -13.64 2.26 -9.30
N VAL A 179 -13.06 1.06 -9.21
CA VAL A 179 -11.65 0.85 -8.88
C VAL A 179 -10.95 0.32 -10.12
N ILE A 180 -9.96 1.04 -10.61
CA ILE A 180 -9.17 0.67 -11.79
C ILE A 180 -7.89 -0.03 -11.31
N GLY A 181 -7.74 -1.32 -11.64
CA GLY A 181 -6.63 -2.17 -11.23
C GLY A 181 -6.90 -2.96 -9.95
N PRO A 182 -7.13 -4.29 -10.04
CA PRO A 182 -7.39 -5.17 -8.90
C PRO A 182 -6.09 -5.65 -8.23
N GLY A 183 -5.08 -4.80 -8.13
CA GLY A 183 -3.88 -5.05 -7.31
C GLY A 183 -4.22 -5.05 -5.81
N ALA A 184 -3.23 -5.26 -4.94
CA ALA A 184 -3.44 -5.27 -3.49
C ALA A 184 -4.16 -3.98 -3.01
N ILE A 185 -3.70 -2.81 -3.44
CA ILE A 185 -4.33 -1.52 -3.10
C ILE A 185 -5.77 -1.44 -3.61
N GLY A 186 -6.02 -1.83 -4.88
CA GLY A 186 -7.38 -1.81 -5.44
C GLY A 186 -8.33 -2.75 -4.70
N LEU A 187 -7.91 -3.97 -4.37
CA LEU A 187 -8.71 -4.92 -3.60
C LEU A 187 -8.98 -4.44 -2.17
N LEU A 188 -8.00 -3.80 -1.52
CA LEU A 188 -8.19 -3.16 -0.22
C LEU A 188 -9.19 -2.00 -0.31
N MET A 189 -9.17 -1.20 -1.37
CA MET A 189 -10.20 -0.17 -1.62
C MET A 189 -11.59 -0.80 -1.79
N VAL A 190 -11.70 -1.91 -2.54
CA VAL A 190 -12.97 -2.63 -2.68
C VAL A 190 -13.50 -3.10 -1.33
N ALA A 191 -12.65 -3.73 -0.50
CA ALA A 191 -13.03 -4.15 0.85
C ALA A 191 -13.54 -2.97 1.70
N LEU A 192 -12.82 -1.86 1.71
CA LEU A 192 -13.22 -0.64 2.43
C LEU A 192 -14.53 -0.05 1.92
N LEU A 193 -14.70 0.06 0.61
CA LEU A 193 -15.91 0.60 -0.01
C LEU A 193 -17.14 -0.25 0.31
N LYS A 194 -17.01 -1.57 0.24
CA LYS A 194 -18.11 -2.51 0.48
C LYS A 194 -18.42 -2.71 1.96
N GLN A 195 -17.42 -2.94 2.79
CA GLN A 195 -17.60 -3.38 4.17
C GLN A 195 -17.59 -2.22 5.17
N ALA A 196 -16.81 -1.16 4.91
CA ALA A 196 -16.68 -0.03 5.85
C ALA A 196 -17.47 1.22 5.41
N ARG A 197 -17.62 1.49 4.11
CA ARG A 197 -18.33 2.67 3.59
C ARG A 197 -19.74 2.36 3.11
N GLY A 198 -20.12 1.10 2.99
CA GLY A 198 -21.46 0.71 2.58
C GLY A 198 -21.83 1.06 1.12
N ILE A 199 -20.83 1.21 0.26
CA ILE A 199 -21.06 1.48 -1.17
C ILE A 199 -21.59 0.22 -1.86
N ARG A 200 -22.84 0.25 -2.29
CA ARG A 200 -23.49 -0.94 -2.83
C ARG A 200 -22.97 -1.36 -4.20
N LYS A 201 -22.73 -0.41 -5.10
CA LYS A 201 -22.21 -0.69 -6.44
C LYS A 201 -20.75 -0.28 -6.51
N VAL A 202 -19.87 -1.28 -6.49
CA VAL A 202 -18.43 -1.14 -6.74
C VAL A 202 -18.11 -1.94 -7.99
N ILE A 203 -17.49 -1.29 -8.98
CA ILE A 203 -17.06 -1.92 -10.23
C ILE A 203 -15.52 -1.94 -10.19
N VAL A 204 -14.93 -3.07 -10.56
CA VAL A 204 -13.47 -3.24 -10.65
C VAL A 204 -13.11 -3.49 -12.10
N THR A 205 -12.18 -2.71 -12.64
CA THR A 205 -11.68 -2.90 -13.99
C THR A 205 -10.24 -3.39 -13.99
N GLY A 206 -9.89 -4.25 -14.94
CA GLY A 206 -8.56 -4.83 -15.10
C GLY A 206 -8.43 -5.53 -16.45
N LEU A 207 -7.43 -6.39 -16.60
CA LEU A 207 -7.12 -7.12 -17.82
C LEU A 207 -7.13 -8.63 -17.58
N ASP A 208 -6.96 -9.45 -18.64
CA ASP A 208 -6.88 -10.93 -18.55
C ASP A 208 -5.88 -11.43 -17.51
N ALA A 209 -4.75 -10.74 -17.36
CA ALA A 209 -3.75 -11.07 -16.36
C ALA A 209 -4.27 -10.99 -14.91
N ASP A 210 -5.38 -10.30 -14.70
CA ASP A 210 -5.99 -10.09 -13.38
C ASP A 210 -7.08 -11.11 -13.05
N ALA A 211 -7.27 -12.17 -13.86
CA ALA A 211 -8.36 -13.14 -13.70
C ALA A 211 -8.47 -13.74 -12.27
N LYS A 212 -7.34 -14.00 -11.59
CA LYS A 212 -7.35 -14.47 -10.20
C LYS A 212 -7.80 -13.38 -9.21
N ARG A 213 -7.43 -12.14 -9.46
CA ARG A 213 -7.77 -10.97 -8.64
C ARG A 213 -9.22 -10.55 -8.84
N PHE A 214 -9.77 -10.74 -10.04
CA PHE A 214 -11.21 -10.56 -10.28
C PHE A 214 -12.06 -11.47 -9.40
N LYS A 215 -11.68 -12.74 -9.22
CA LYS A 215 -12.38 -13.64 -8.31
C LYS A 215 -12.40 -13.12 -6.87
N VAL A 216 -11.30 -12.52 -6.41
CA VAL A 216 -11.25 -11.88 -5.07
C VAL A 216 -12.16 -10.67 -5.03
N ALA A 217 -12.15 -9.81 -6.05
CA ALA A 217 -13.04 -8.66 -6.13
C ALA A 217 -14.52 -9.06 -6.11
N GLU A 218 -14.90 -10.13 -6.81
CA GLU A 218 -16.26 -10.70 -6.83
C GLU A 218 -16.66 -11.27 -5.46
N GLN A 219 -15.76 -11.96 -4.78
CA GLN A 219 -15.97 -12.44 -3.40
C GLN A 219 -16.19 -11.27 -2.43
N LEU A 220 -15.51 -10.14 -2.63
CA LEU A 220 -15.74 -8.91 -1.89
C LEU A 220 -17.05 -8.19 -2.30
N GLY A 221 -17.77 -8.71 -3.29
CA GLY A 221 -19.06 -8.18 -3.74
C GLY A 221 -18.97 -7.05 -4.78
N ALA A 222 -17.88 -6.96 -5.53
CA ALA A 222 -17.72 -6.06 -6.66
C ALA A 222 -18.21 -6.70 -7.98
N ILE A 223 -18.51 -5.86 -8.95
CA ILE A 223 -18.75 -6.25 -10.35
C ILE A 223 -17.40 -6.10 -11.09
N THR A 224 -16.98 -7.11 -11.81
CA THR A 224 -15.72 -7.07 -12.57
C THR A 224 -15.97 -6.73 -14.04
N VAL A 225 -15.03 -5.96 -14.64
CA VAL A 225 -15.05 -5.59 -16.06
C VAL A 225 -13.64 -5.86 -16.62
N ASN A 226 -13.56 -6.81 -17.55
CA ASN A 226 -12.31 -7.17 -18.21
C ASN A 226 -12.10 -6.29 -19.46
N GLY A 227 -11.14 -5.40 -19.41
CA GLY A 227 -10.79 -4.51 -20.52
C GLY A 227 -10.13 -5.20 -21.72
N SER A 228 -9.74 -6.48 -21.58
CA SER A 228 -9.29 -7.29 -22.72
C SER A 228 -10.45 -7.80 -23.58
N GLU A 229 -11.69 -7.80 -23.03
CA GLU A 229 -12.87 -8.36 -23.69
C GLU A 229 -13.86 -7.27 -24.19
N CYS A 230 -13.76 -6.04 -23.66
CA CYS A 230 -14.69 -4.96 -24.01
C CYS A 230 -14.07 -3.56 -23.84
N ASP A 231 -14.72 -2.56 -24.39
CA ASP A 231 -14.45 -1.16 -24.05
C ASP A 231 -14.89 -0.88 -22.61
N VAL A 232 -13.92 -0.58 -21.75
CA VAL A 232 -14.14 -0.36 -20.31
C VAL A 232 -15.03 0.87 -20.07
N VAL A 233 -14.84 1.96 -20.84
CA VAL A 233 -15.59 3.21 -20.68
C VAL A 233 -17.07 2.97 -21.03
N GLU A 234 -17.35 2.32 -22.16
CA GLU A 234 -18.72 1.99 -22.58
C GLU A 234 -19.39 1.04 -21.58
N LYS A 235 -18.67 -0.01 -21.15
CA LYS A 235 -19.20 -0.99 -20.20
C LYS A 235 -19.52 -0.40 -18.84
N VAL A 236 -18.66 0.45 -18.31
CA VAL A 236 -18.91 1.16 -17.04
C VAL A 236 -20.10 2.12 -17.18
N LYS A 237 -20.23 2.83 -18.31
CA LYS A 237 -21.39 3.69 -18.57
C LYS A 237 -22.69 2.86 -18.66
N GLU A 238 -22.69 1.73 -19.35
CA GLU A 238 -23.85 0.81 -19.39
C GLU A 238 -24.27 0.41 -17.97
N LEU A 239 -23.32 -0.05 -17.14
CA LEU A 239 -23.56 -0.47 -15.76
C LEU A 239 -24.06 0.67 -14.85
N THR A 240 -23.84 1.92 -15.24
CA THR A 240 -24.24 3.13 -14.50
C THR A 240 -25.38 3.90 -15.16
N GLY A 241 -26.11 3.28 -16.09
CA GLY A 241 -27.26 3.88 -16.76
C GLY A 241 -26.89 5.11 -17.62
N GLY A 242 -25.71 5.12 -18.22
CA GLY A 242 -25.19 6.18 -19.09
C GLY A 242 -24.60 7.39 -18.36
N LYS A 243 -24.75 7.51 -17.04
CA LYS A 243 -24.31 8.68 -16.25
C LYS A 243 -22.83 8.64 -15.88
N GLY A 244 -22.25 7.44 -15.75
CA GLY A 244 -20.94 7.21 -15.16
C GLY A 244 -20.98 7.10 -13.63
N PRO A 245 -19.89 6.62 -13.00
CA PRO A 245 -19.74 6.54 -11.54
C PRO A 245 -19.45 7.92 -10.95
N GLU A 246 -19.89 8.16 -9.71
CA GLU A 246 -19.57 9.39 -8.97
C GLU A 246 -18.13 9.41 -8.45
N CYS A 247 -17.56 8.23 -8.18
CA CYS A 247 -16.21 8.08 -7.68
C CYS A 247 -15.39 7.10 -8.51
N ILE A 248 -14.14 7.46 -8.83
CA ILE A 248 -13.17 6.57 -9.47
C ILE A 248 -11.89 6.57 -8.66
N PHE A 249 -11.31 5.38 -8.48
CA PHE A 249 -10.03 5.16 -7.80
C PHE A 249 -9.05 4.53 -8.80
N ASP A 250 -8.03 5.27 -9.21
CA ASP A 250 -6.93 4.73 -9.98
C ASP A 250 -5.91 4.07 -9.04
N ALA A 251 -5.91 2.74 -9.03
CA ALA A 251 -4.94 1.90 -8.34
C ALA A 251 -4.01 1.14 -9.31
N ALA A 252 -4.14 1.37 -10.63
CA ALA A 252 -3.33 0.70 -11.65
C ALA A 252 -2.04 1.46 -11.98
N GLY A 253 -2.07 2.80 -11.99
CA GLY A 253 -0.91 3.61 -12.31
C GLY A 253 -0.44 3.46 -13.76
N HIS A 254 -1.32 3.15 -14.69
CA HIS A 254 -0.98 3.13 -16.11
C HIS A 254 -1.33 4.47 -16.77
N TRP A 255 -0.46 4.97 -17.63
CA TRP A 255 -0.58 6.31 -18.23
C TRP A 255 -1.86 6.56 -19.04
N THR A 256 -2.52 5.52 -19.55
CA THR A 256 -3.81 5.64 -20.27
C THR A 256 -5.03 5.70 -19.35
N VAL A 257 -4.90 5.32 -18.08
CA VAL A 257 -6.02 5.20 -17.15
C VAL A 257 -6.62 6.54 -16.81
N SER A 258 -5.83 7.60 -16.71
CA SER A 258 -6.32 8.94 -16.36
C SER A 258 -7.31 9.48 -17.39
N GLU A 259 -7.05 9.28 -18.68
CA GLU A 259 -7.96 9.66 -19.75
C GLU A 259 -9.26 8.85 -19.70
N GLN A 260 -9.17 7.52 -19.55
CA GLN A 260 -10.34 6.64 -19.41
C GLN A 260 -11.18 7.04 -18.19
N ALA A 261 -10.54 7.36 -17.06
CA ALA A 261 -11.23 7.80 -15.86
C ALA A 261 -12.06 9.07 -16.09
N VAL A 262 -11.48 10.08 -16.78
CA VAL A 262 -12.22 11.30 -17.14
C VAL A 262 -13.37 11.00 -18.09
N GLN A 263 -13.20 10.11 -19.06
CA GLN A 263 -14.24 9.75 -20.02
C GLN A 263 -15.45 9.07 -19.33
N MET A 264 -15.22 8.22 -18.31
CA MET A 264 -16.28 7.43 -17.69
C MET A 264 -16.90 8.07 -16.45
N VAL A 265 -16.24 8.98 -15.74
CA VAL A 265 -16.75 9.59 -14.51
C VAL A 265 -17.99 10.43 -14.77
N ALA A 266 -18.93 10.49 -13.81
CA ALA A 266 -20.10 11.34 -13.89
C ALA A 266 -19.75 12.84 -13.85
N LYS A 267 -20.68 13.71 -14.27
CA LYS A 267 -20.57 15.17 -14.04
C LYS A 267 -20.54 15.45 -12.53
N GLY A 268 -19.63 16.31 -12.10
CA GLY A 268 -19.41 16.60 -10.68
C GLY A 268 -18.69 15.46 -9.93
N GLY A 269 -18.25 14.42 -10.63
CA GLY A 269 -17.59 13.26 -10.02
C GLY A 269 -16.14 13.50 -9.60
N ARG A 270 -15.57 12.53 -8.89
CA ARG A 270 -14.26 12.61 -8.24
C ARG A 270 -13.38 11.45 -8.68
N ILE A 271 -12.13 11.75 -9.04
CA ILE A 271 -11.13 10.77 -9.45
C ILE A 271 -9.96 10.82 -8.47
N GLY A 272 -9.73 9.76 -7.71
CA GLY A 272 -8.58 9.59 -6.82
C GLY A 272 -7.43 8.90 -7.54
N ILE A 273 -6.26 9.55 -7.57
CA ILE A 273 -5.04 9.01 -8.20
C ILE A 273 -4.13 8.46 -7.10
N THR A 274 -3.96 7.14 -7.07
CA THR A 274 -3.06 6.42 -6.16
C THR A 274 -1.94 5.70 -6.90
N GLY A 275 -2.25 5.14 -8.06
CA GLY A 275 -1.28 4.50 -8.93
C GLY A 275 -0.28 5.52 -9.51
N LEU A 276 0.98 5.14 -9.62
CA LEU A 276 2.06 5.98 -10.11
C LEU A 276 2.42 5.60 -11.56
N PRO A 277 2.05 6.40 -12.57
CA PRO A 277 2.36 6.08 -13.95
C PRO A 277 3.86 6.28 -14.25
N ALA A 278 4.44 5.32 -14.98
CA ALA A 278 5.84 5.40 -15.41
C ALA A 278 6.09 6.44 -16.53
N LYS A 279 5.03 6.99 -17.12
CA LYS A 279 5.08 8.00 -18.20
C LYS A 279 4.05 9.07 -17.91
N PRO A 280 4.23 10.30 -18.45
CA PRO A 280 3.21 11.34 -18.37
C PRO A 280 1.87 10.85 -18.93
N SER A 281 0.78 11.18 -18.24
CA SER A 281 -0.60 10.87 -18.64
C SER A 281 -1.22 12.07 -19.36
N SER A 282 -2.01 11.79 -20.38
CA SER A 282 -2.86 12.81 -21.01
C SER A 282 -4.16 12.98 -20.23
N ILE A 283 -4.57 14.22 -19.99
CA ILE A 283 -5.80 14.53 -19.28
C ILE A 283 -6.59 15.58 -20.07
N PRO A 284 -7.87 15.30 -20.46
CA PRO A 284 -8.68 16.26 -21.23
C PRO A 284 -9.20 17.38 -20.33
N MET A 285 -8.43 18.44 -20.17
CA MET A 285 -8.71 19.57 -19.26
C MET A 285 -10.04 20.26 -19.54
N THR A 286 -10.47 20.35 -20.82
CA THR A 286 -11.77 20.92 -21.18
C THR A 286 -12.93 20.12 -20.57
N ASP A 287 -12.87 18.79 -20.62
CA ASP A 287 -13.91 17.94 -20.03
C ASP A 287 -13.96 18.10 -18.51
N ILE A 288 -12.79 18.22 -17.86
CA ILE A 288 -12.71 18.44 -16.41
C ILE A 288 -13.45 19.74 -16.06
N ALA A 289 -13.15 20.84 -16.75
CA ALA A 289 -13.77 22.13 -16.47
C ALA A 289 -15.28 22.12 -16.76
N MET A 290 -15.68 21.65 -17.96
CA MET A 290 -17.08 21.66 -18.39
C MET A 290 -17.98 20.72 -17.61
N ARG A 291 -17.43 19.65 -17.04
CA ARG A 291 -18.17 18.64 -16.26
C ARG A 291 -17.92 18.77 -14.77
N GLN A 292 -17.17 19.78 -14.31
CA GLN A 292 -16.81 20.03 -12.89
C GLN A 292 -16.22 18.79 -12.19
N ILE A 293 -15.29 18.09 -12.86
CA ILE A 293 -14.64 16.89 -12.33
C ILE A 293 -13.54 17.31 -11.37
N SER A 294 -13.43 16.62 -10.23
CA SER A 294 -12.31 16.79 -9.29
C SER A 294 -11.29 15.67 -9.47
N ILE A 295 -10.01 16.04 -9.61
CA ILE A 295 -8.88 15.08 -9.59
C ILE A 295 -8.13 15.26 -8.29
N ILE A 296 -7.97 14.16 -7.53
CA ILE A 296 -7.46 14.16 -6.16
C ILE A 296 -6.24 13.24 -6.09
N GLY A 297 -5.06 13.80 -5.87
CA GLY A 297 -3.84 13.02 -5.61
C GLY A 297 -3.91 12.32 -4.25
N ASN A 298 -3.42 11.10 -4.18
CA ASN A 298 -3.27 10.36 -2.95
C ASN A 298 -1.82 9.89 -2.77
N ARG A 299 -1.25 10.13 -1.59
CA ARG A 299 0.10 9.66 -1.24
C ARG A 299 0.11 9.07 0.15
N ALA A 300 0.58 7.81 0.27
CA ALA A 300 0.76 7.13 1.55
C ALA A 300 -0.45 7.31 2.49
N TYR A 301 -0.22 7.65 3.76
CA TYR A 301 -1.25 7.72 4.79
C TYR A 301 -0.84 8.65 5.93
N GLU A 302 -1.81 9.14 6.69
CA GLU A 302 -1.61 9.88 7.94
C GLU A 302 -1.51 8.94 9.15
N ARG A 303 -1.00 9.42 10.28
CA ARG A 303 -0.84 8.63 11.53
C ARG A 303 -2.15 8.01 12.02
N LYS A 304 -3.28 8.71 11.84
CA LYS A 304 -4.60 8.26 12.29
C LYS A 304 -5.03 6.94 11.66
N HIS A 305 -4.64 6.69 10.40
CA HIS A 305 -5.06 5.52 9.63
C HIS A 305 -4.64 4.20 10.27
N TRP A 306 -3.48 4.13 10.94
CA TRP A 306 -3.02 2.93 11.62
C TRP A 306 -3.99 2.45 12.73
N ARG A 307 -4.44 3.36 13.59
CA ARG A 307 -5.42 3.02 14.63
C ARG A 307 -6.78 2.68 14.04
N GLN A 308 -7.19 3.41 13.02
CA GLN A 308 -8.45 3.14 12.31
C GLN A 308 -8.41 1.79 11.60
N ALA A 309 -7.30 1.42 10.94
CA ALA A 309 -7.11 0.14 10.28
C ALA A 309 -7.21 -1.03 11.27
N LEU A 310 -6.52 -0.96 12.41
CA LEU A 310 -6.64 -1.97 13.48
C LEU A 310 -8.09 -2.06 14.01
N SER A 311 -8.75 -0.92 14.22
CA SER A 311 -10.15 -0.90 14.65
C SER A 311 -11.07 -1.55 13.62
N LEU A 312 -10.85 -1.31 12.32
CA LEU A 312 -11.66 -1.93 11.27
C LEU A 312 -11.48 -3.46 11.25
N LEU A 313 -10.23 -3.96 11.38
CA LEU A 313 -9.97 -5.39 11.48
C LEU A 313 -10.64 -6.01 12.70
N ALA A 314 -10.50 -5.40 13.88
CA ALA A 314 -11.15 -5.86 15.11
C ALA A 314 -12.69 -5.84 15.04
N ASN A 315 -13.26 -5.01 14.18
CA ASN A 315 -14.72 -4.93 13.93
C ASN A 315 -15.16 -5.69 12.67
N GLY A 316 -14.36 -6.63 12.19
CA GLY A 316 -14.77 -7.60 11.18
C GLY A 316 -14.49 -7.21 9.73
N LEU A 317 -13.66 -6.20 9.46
CA LEU A 317 -13.17 -5.97 8.10
C LEU A 317 -12.34 -7.19 7.66
N ASP A 318 -12.83 -7.94 6.67
CA ASP A 318 -12.12 -9.10 6.15
C ASP A 318 -11.29 -8.75 4.93
N ILE A 319 -9.97 -8.83 5.09
CA ILE A 319 -8.96 -8.66 4.05
C ILE A 319 -8.11 -9.91 3.83
N SER A 320 -8.47 -11.03 4.47
CA SER A 320 -7.68 -12.27 4.48
C SER A 320 -7.46 -12.85 3.08
N MET A 321 -8.46 -12.72 2.21
CA MET A 321 -8.41 -13.24 0.83
C MET A 321 -7.53 -12.43 -0.10
N ILE A 322 -7.06 -11.24 0.31
CA ILE A 322 -6.21 -10.38 -0.53
C ILE A 322 -4.78 -10.93 -0.56
N SER A 323 -4.29 -11.51 0.53
CA SER A 323 -3.01 -12.22 0.57
C SER A 323 -3.21 -13.67 0.16
N ASN A 324 -3.02 -13.98 -1.10
CA ASN A 324 -3.28 -15.30 -1.68
C ASN A 324 -2.01 -16.16 -1.89
N MET A 325 -0.83 -15.65 -1.56
CA MET A 325 0.45 -16.36 -1.67
C MET A 325 1.32 -16.04 -0.46
N VAL A 326 1.66 -17.05 0.33
CA VAL A 326 2.64 -16.96 1.41
C VAL A 326 3.76 -17.94 1.13
N ILE A 327 4.99 -17.45 1.05
CA ILE A 327 6.19 -18.22 0.71
C ILE A 327 7.33 -17.90 1.67
N PRO A 328 8.26 -18.84 1.92
CA PRO A 328 9.48 -18.53 2.66
C PRO A 328 10.33 -17.47 1.93
N LEU A 329 11.04 -16.61 2.70
CA LEU A 329 11.88 -15.55 2.12
C LEU A 329 12.91 -16.08 1.11
N LYS A 330 13.47 -17.27 1.31
CA LYS A 330 14.40 -17.90 0.36
C LYS A 330 13.80 -18.17 -1.02
N ASP A 331 12.47 -18.29 -1.09
CA ASP A 331 11.73 -18.54 -2.33
C ASP A 331 11.25 -17.24 -3.00
N TRP A 332 11.78 -16.10 -2.61
CA TRP A 332 11.37 -14.73 -2.99
C TRP A 332 11.11 -14.53 -4.50
N ARG A 333 11.88 -15.22 -5.36
CA ARG A 333 11.70 -15.11 -6.82
C ARG A 333 10.31 -15.53 -7.33
N LYS A 334 9.57 -16.31 -6.53
CA LYS A 334 8.19 -16.70 -6.88
C LYS A 334 7.18 -15.56 -6.65
N GLY A 335 7.56 -14.56 -5.86
CA GLY A 335 6.73 -13.40 -5.52
C GLY A 335 7.08 -12.12 -6.28
N MET A 336 8.30 -12.03 -6.87
CA MET A 336 8.81 -10.87 -7.61
C MET A 336 8.51 -10.91 -9.13
#